data_aed0f64651720bf2a43d97c54b9dd056
#
_entry.id   aed0f64651720bf2a43d97c54b9dd056
#
_cell.length_a   1.000
_cell.length_b   1.000
_cell.length_c   1.000
_cell.angle_alpha   90.00
_cell.angle_beta   90.00
_cell.angle_gamma   90.00
#
_symmetry.space_group_name_H-M   'P 1'
#
loop_
_entity.id
_entity.type
_entity.pdbx_description
1 polymer ?
#
loop_
_entity_poly.entity_id
_entity_poly.type
_entity_poly.pdbx_seq_one_letter_code
_entity_poly.pdbx_strand_id
1 'polypeptide(L)'
;NIDSEEIVLGEYLHLNLGDQVPVDAEIIEGSIEVDESLLTGESDNIFKTTGDKVMSGSNVVSGSCLVRAIAVGEDSYINKLAKSTKEFKKYPSKLRDYMDKILKVISILLVPVAIMLYIRGASLGRDYVEIVLRSAGALVGMIPEGLILLVSVSLAVAAMKLAKKKVLVQELYCVETLARVDVLCFDKTGTITTGNMNVVEIDDEVAEKLSSYLAYFNDENATSRALKNYLTCEKQWDIEELGAFSSKNKYSFIKLKNGGTYFFGAYEFLGFSDEMDKYYENLKKEGYRILSLAYTEDSTNIPTNMKLVGHVV
;
A
#
# COMPACT_ATOMS: atom_id res chain seq x y z
N ASN A 1 23.31 14.44 19.08
CA ASN A 1 21.93 14.34 18.59
C ASN A 1 21.61 15.64 17.86
N ILE A 2 21.19 15.54 16.63
CA ILE A 2 20.69 16.61 15.77
C ILE A 2 19.21 16.35 15.48
N ASP A 3 18.48 17.40 15.15
CA ASP A 3 17.09 17.24 14.71
C ASP A 3 17.05 16.60 13.31
N SER A 4 16.02 15.81 13.03
CA SER A 4 15.87 15.15 11.74
C SER A 4 15.79 16.14 10.55
N GLU A 5 15.34 17.36 10.81
CA GLU A 5 15.27 18.45 9.83
C GLU A 5 16.64 19.07 9.50
N GLU A 6 17.64 18.85 10.34
CA GLU A 6 19.00 19.38 10.17
C GLU A 6 19.95 18.42 9.42
N ILE A 7 19.48 17.21 9.12
CA ILE A 7 20.29 16.19 8.43
C ILE A 7 20.62 16.64 7.01
N VAL A 8 21.92 16.59 6.67
CA VAL A 8 22.43 16.98 5.34
C VAL A 8 22.92 15.77 4.54
N LEU A 9 22.99 15.95 3.22
CA LEU A 9 23.50 14.93 2.31
C LEU A 9 24.93 14.50 2.64
N GLY A 10 25.18 13.19 2.72
CA GLY A 10 26.47 12.61 3.02
C GLY A 10 26.79 12.47 4.51
N GLU A 11 25.90 12.90 5.39
CA GLU A 11 26.04 12.74 6.84
C GLU A 11 25.91 11.28 7.27
N TYR A 12 26.60 10.92 8.35
CA TYR A 12 26.56 9.58 8.92
C TYR A 12 25.61 9.53 10.11
N LEU A 13 24.71 8.55 10.09
CA LEU A 13 23.68 8.34 11.10
C LEU A 13 23.79 6.94 11.68
N HIS A 14 23.60 6.83 12.99
CA HIS A 14 23.42 5.55 13.66
C HIS A 14 21.92 5.24 13.73
N LEU A 15 21.53 4.08 13.20
CA LEU A 15 20.19 3.54 13.30
C LEU A 15 20.19 2.35 14.25
N ASN A 16 19.24 2.34 15.19
CA ASN A 16 19.08 1.30 16.19
C ASN A 16 17.66 0.75 16.15
N LEU A 17 17.44 -0.36 16.82
CA LEU A 17 16.13 -0.94 17.03
C LEU A 17 15.12 0.12 17.53
N GLY A 18 13.99 0.23 16.84
CA GLY A 18 12.90 1.16 17.15
C GLY A 18 13.02 2.53 16.48
N ASP A 19 14.16 2.83 15.82
CA ASP A 19 14.31 4.10 15.11
C ASP A 19 13.51 4.08 13.79
N GLN A 20 12.90 5.20 13.47
CA GLN A 20 12.38 5.46 12.14
C GLN A 20 13.49 6.09 11.30
N VAL A 21 13.69 5.59 10.08
CA VAL A 21 14.69 6.08 9.13
C VAL A 21 14.29 7.49 8.65
N PRO A 22 15.03 8.55 9.01
CA PRO A 22 14.62 9.93 8.74
C PRO A 22 14.86 10.37 7.29
N VAL A 23 15.87 9.79 6.63
CA VAL A 23 16.32 10.16 5.26
C VAL A 23 16.68 8.90 4.49
N ASP A 24 16.70 8.97 3.15
CA ASP A 24 17.20 7.83 2.38
C ASP A 24 18.72 7.70 2.59
N ALA A 25 19.17 6.51 2.95
CA ALA A 25 20.55 6.27 3.31
C ALA A 25 21.08 4.94 2.76
N GLU A 26 22.40 4.80 2.72
CA GLU A 26 23.12 3.58 2.37
C GLU A 26 23.84 3.03 3.60
N ILE A 27 23.71 1.73 3.86
CA ILE A 27 24.36 1.08 5.00
C ILE A 27 25.86 0.97 4.72
N ILE A 28 26.67 1.55 5.60
CA ILE A 28 28.13 1.53 5.52
C ILE A 28 28.70 0.40 6.37
N GLU A 29 28.09 0.15 7.54
CA GLU A 29 28.56 -0.87 8.47
C GLU A 29 27.37 -1.42 9.28
N GLY A 30 27.38 -2.73 9.55
CA GLY A 30 26.33 -3.40 10.32
C GLY A 30 25.24 -4.01 9.45
N SER A 31 24.14 -4.42 10.10
CA SER A 31 22.97 -4.98 9.45
C SER A 31 21.72 -4.73 10.28
N ILE A 32 20.60 -4.54 9.63
CA ILE A 32 19.30 -4.28 10.25
C ILE A 32 18.19 -5.06 9.53
N GLU A 33 17.11 -5.32 10.24
CA GLU A 33 15.82 -5.63 9.65
C GLU A 33 14.94 -4.39 9.70
N VAL A 34 14.30 -4.08 8.59
CA VAL A 34 13.41 -2.91 8.46
C VAL A 34 12.01 -3.34 8.06
N ASP A 35 11.03 -2.69 8.66
CA ASP A 35 9.64 -2.70 8.23
C ASP A 35 9.45 -1.57 7.20
N GLU A 36 9.21 -1.93 5.96
CA GLU A 36 8.89 -1.03 4.85
C GLU A 36 7.40 -1.06 4.47
N SER A 37 6.52 -1.58 5.31
CA SER A 37 5.10 -1.75 5.03
C SER A 37 4.39 -0.45 4.68
N LEU A 38 4.77 0.67 5.28
CA LEU A 38 4.25 2.00 4.95
C LEU A 38 4.61 2.45 3.52
N LEU A 39 5.68 1.91 2.94
CA LEU A 39 6.18 2.27 1.62
C LEU A 39 5.73 1.29 0.54
N THR A 40 5.73 0.00 0.86
CA THR A 40 5.50 -1.11 -0.08
C THR A 40 4.11 -1.74 0.06
N GLY A 41 3.46 -1.57 1.22
CA GLY A 41 2.22 -2.27 1.58
C GLY A 41 2.43 -3.72 2.04
N GLU A 42 3.65 -4.24 2.01
CA GLU A 42 3.98 -5.60 2.44
C GLU A 42 4.47 -5.61 3.88
N SER A 43 3.90 -6.47 4.72
CA SER A 43 4.20 -6.53 6.16
C SER A 43 5.40 -7.41 6.53
N ASP A 44 6.10 -7.98 5.53
CA ASP A 44 7.29 -8.77 5.79
C ASP A 44 8.51 -7.86 5.99
N ASN A 45 9.24 -8.07 7.09
CA ASN A 45 10.46 -7.33 7.36
C ASN A 45 11.56 -7.69 6.35
N ILE A 46 12.35 -6.71 5.95
CA ILE A 46 13.41 -6.88 4.97
C ILE A 46 14.77 -6.78 5.68
N PHE A 47 15.58 -7.83 5.55
CA PHE A 47 16.95 -7.82 6.04
C PHE A 47 17.85 -7.04 5.09
N LYS A 48 18.61 -6.09 5.63
CA LYS A 48 19.54 -5.22 4.90
C LYS A 48 20.92 -5.21 5.54
N THR A 49 21.94 -5.16 4.71
CA THR A 49 23.34 -5.23 5.10
C THR A 49 24.17 -4.15 4.38
N THR A 50 25.46 -4.09 4.67
CA THR A 50 26.40 -3.13 4.06
C THR A 50 26.27 -3.06 2.54
N GLY A 51 26.07 -1.85 2.01
CA GLY A 51 25.83 -1.55 0.60
C GLY A 51 24.37 -1.48 0.21
N ASP A 52 23.44 -1.94 1.07
CA ASP A 52 22.02 -1.83 0.81
C ASP A 52 21.50 -0.43 1.13
N LYS A 53 20.41 -0.05 0.45
CA LYS A 53 19.72 1.22 0.70
C LYS A 53 18.57 1.02 1.68
N VAL A 54 18.44 1.96 2.61
CA VAL A 54 17.27 2.10 3.49
C VAL A 54 16.52 3.36 3.11
N MET A 55 15.20 3.24 3.03
CA MET A 55 14.33 4.33 2.59
C MET A 55 13.78 5.10 3.79
N SER A 56 13.67 6.41 3.63
CA SER A 56 13.02 7.27 4.62
C SER A 56 11.58 6.81 4.88
N GLY A 57 11.18 6.79 6.15
CA GLY A 57 9.86 6.31 6.58
C GLY A 57 9.79 4.84 6.95
N SER A 58 10.84 4.03 6.69
CA SER A 58 10.96 2.66 7.21
C SER A 58 11.23 2.67 8.72
N ASN A 59 10.86 1.60 9.42
CA ASN A 59 11.15 1.42 10.84
C ASN A 59 12.16 0.29 11.04
N VAL A 60 13.16 0.51 11.90
CA VAL A 60 14.13 -0.52 12.27
C VAL A 60 13.51 -1.47 13.29
N VAL A 61 13.35 -2.74 12.91
CA VAL A 61 12.69 -3.78 13.72
C VAL A 61 13.71 -4.64 14.47
N SER A 62 14.95 -4.72 13.96
CA SER A 62 16.04 -5.49 14.58
C SER A 62 17.40 -5.02 14.11
N GLY A 63 18.42 -5.19 14.94
CA GLY A 63 19.81 -4.85 14.63
C GLY A 63 20.17 -3.39 14.84
N SER A 64 21.38 -3.04 14.41
CA SER A 64 21.90 -1.67 14.37
C SER A 64 22.89 -1.51 13.21
N CYS A 65 22.95 -0.32 12.66
CA CYS A 65 23.87 -0.02 11.56
C CYS A 65 24.29 1.44 11.54
N LEU A 66 25.43 1.68 10.88
CA LEU A 66 25.89 3.00 10.48
C LEU A 66 25.50 3.23 9.03
N VAL A 67 24.78 4.31 8.75
CA VAL A 67 24.30 4.65 7.41
C VAL A 67 24.82 6.01 6.99
N ARG A 68 24.92 6.24 5.67
CA ARG A 68 25.25 7.53 5.08
C ARG A 68 24.05 8.06 4.31
N ALA A 69 23.64 9.30 4.61
CA ALA A 69 22.52 9.95 3.93
C ALA A 69 22.81 10.15 2.43
N ILE A 70 21.90 9.64 1.56
CA ILE A 70 22.01 9.72 0.10
C ILE A 70 20.93 10.59 -0.54
N ALA A 71 19.82 10.84 0.16
CA ALA A 71 18.81 11.82 -0.25
C ALA A 71 18.12 12.39 0.98
N VAL A 72 17.93 13.70 1.01
CA VAL A 72 17.39 14.46 2.15
C VAL A 72 16.27 15.39 1.71
N GLY A 73 15.44 15.82 2.64
CA GLY A 73 14.37 16.80 2.39
C GLY A 73 13.42 16.38 1.26
N GLU A 74 13.16 17.26 0.31
CA GLU A 74 12.24 16.98 -0.81
C GLU A 74 12.69 15.84 -1.74
N ASP A 75 13.99 15.52 -1.73
CA ASP A 75 14.56 14.44 -2.54
C ASP A 75 14.44 13.07 -1.91
N SER A 76 14.05 12.97 -0.64
CA SER A 76 13.82 11.69 0.03
C SER A 76 12.60 10.97 -0.56
N TYR A 77 12.62 9.65 -0.49
CA TYR A 77 11.59 8.78 -1.06
C TYR A 77 10.19 9.09 -0.49
N ILE A 78 10.08 9.22 0.84
CA ILE A 78 8.80 9.51 1.49
C ILE A 78 8.22 10.88 1.07
N ASN A 79 9.07 11.89 0.89
CA ASN A 79 8.62 13.21 0.46
C ASN A 79 8.24 13.25 -1.01
N LYS A 80 8.93 12.52 -1.88
CA LYS A 80 8.52 12.31 -3.28
C LYS A 80 7.18 11.60 -3.36
N LEU A 81 6.98 10.56 -2.55
CA LEU A 81 5.70 9.83 -2.46
C LEU A 81 4.58 10.77 -1.98
N ALA A 82 4.80 11.51 -0.90
CA ALA A 82 3.85 12.49 -0.36
C ALA A 82 3.51 13.61 -1.37
N LYS A 83 4.50 14.09 -2.13
CA LYS A 83 4.30 15.09 -3.19
C LYS A 83 3.46 14.52 -4.34
N SER A 84 3.74 13.30 -4.78
CA SER A 84 2.98 12.64 -5.85
C SER A 84 1.52 12.39 -5.49
N THR A 85 1.22 12.17 -4.20
CA THR A 85 -0.16 12.00 -3.71
C THR A 85 -0.90 13.34 -3.56
N LYS A 86 -0.17 14.44 -3.32
CA LYS A 86 -0.73 15.79 -3.23
C LYS A 86 -0.95 16.46 -4.60
N GLU A 87 -0.25 16.00 -5.64
CA GLU A 87 -0.46 16.52 -6.98
C GLU A 87 -1.84 16.15 -7.50
N PHE A 88 -2.68 17.17 -7.68
CA PHE A 88 -4.00 17.00 -8.25
C PHE A 88 -3.89 16.71 -9.76
N LYS A 89 -3.97 15.45 -10.13
CA LYS A 89 -4.00 15.04 -11.54
C LYS A 89 -5.37 15.31 -12.12
N LYS A 90 -5.48 16.30 -13.04
CA LYS A 90 -6.68 16.48 -13.84
C LYS A 90 -6.84 15.26 -14.76
N TYR A 91 -7.88 14.49 -14.53
CA TYR A 91 -8.21 13.38 -15.42
C TYR A 91 -8.81 13.91 -16.73
N PRO A 92 -8.31 13.46 -17.91
CA PRO A 92 -8.87 13.88 -19.20
C PRO A 92 -10.30 13.34 -19.32
N SER A 93 -11.24 14.25 -19.53
CA SER A 93 -12.63 13.90 -19.85
C SER A 93 -12.90 14.16 -21.31
N LYS A 94 -13.20 13.11 -22.08
CA LYS A 94 -13.54 13.25 -23.49
C LYS A 94 -14.83 14.01 -23.68
N LEU A 95 -15.79 13.85 -22.77
CA LEU A 95 -17.05 14.57 -22.79
C LEU A 95 -16.83 16.08 -22.66
N ARG A 96 -15.99 16.50 -21.72
CA ARG A 96 -15.61 17.90 -21.56
C ARG A 96 -14.91 18.43 -22.80
N ASP A 97 -13.96 17.69 -23.35
CA ASP A 97 -13.23 18.08 -24.56
C ASP A 97 -14.17 18.26 -25.78
N TYR A 98 -15.18 17.38 -25.94
CA TYR A 98 -16.18 17.52 -26.99
C TYR A 98 -17.08 18.73 -26.76
N MET A 99 -17.50 19.00 -25.52
CA MET A 99 -18.28 20.19 -25.20
C MET A 99 -17.50 21.46 -25.48
N ASP A 100 -16.23 21.53 -25.05
CA ASP A 100 -15.35 22.69 -25.32
C ASP A 100 -15.14 22.89 -26.81
N LYS A 101 -15.00 21.81 -27.59
CA LYS A 101 -14.92 21.91 -29.08
C LYS A 101 -16.21 22.43 -29.68
N ILE A 102 -17.37 21.94 -29.27
CA ILE A 102 -18.68 22.40 -29.76
C ILE A 102 -18.84 23.90 -29.45
N LEU A 103 -18.57 24.30 -28.20
CA LEU A 103 -18.66 25.69 -27.79
C LEU A 103 -17.70 26.58 -28.61
N LYS A 104 -16.48 26.14 -28.85
CA LYS A 104 -15.50 26.86 -29.65
C LYS A 104 -15.96 27.04 -31.09
N VAL A 105 -16.50 26.00 -31.72
CA VAL A 105 -17.04 26.06 -33.06
C VAL A 105 -18.23 27.05 -33.15
N ILE A 106 -19.17 26.95 -32.21
CA ILE A 106 -20.31 27.85 -32.12
C ILE A 106 -19.84 29.30 -31.91
N SER A 107 -18.89 29.54 -30.99
CA SER A 107 -18.34 30.87 -30.74
C SER A 107 -17.72 31.50 -31.99
N ILE A 108 -17.00 30.71 -32.79
CA ILE A 108 -16.43 31.19 -34.09
C ILE A 108 -17.55 31.50 -35.07
N LEU A 109 -18.61 30.68 -35.12
CA LEU A 109 -19.74 30.88 -36.01
C LEU A 109 -20.62 32.09 -35.65
N LEU A 110 -20.69 32.43 -34.33
CA LEU A 110 -21.47 33.57 -33.84
C LEU A 110 -20.98 34.90 -34.36
N VAL A 111 -19.65 35.05 -34.59
CA VAL A 111 -19.07 36.32 -35.09
C VAL A 111 -19.59 36.71 -36.47
N PRO A 112 -19.50 35.86 -37.53
CA PRO A 112 -20.02 36.20 -38.83
C PRO A 112 -21.54 36.34 -38.84
N VAL A 113 -22.26 35.57 -38.04
CA VAL A 113 -23.72 35.71 -37.90
C VAL A 113 -24.08 37.04 -37.26
N ALA A 114 -23.34 37.48 -36.25
CA ALA A 114 -23.55 38.79 -35.60
C ALA A 114 -23.36 39.93 -36.63
N ILE A 115 -22.29 39.86 -37.43
CA ILE A 115 -22.02 40.85 -38.49
C ILE A 115 -23.14 40.84 -39.53
N MET A 116 -23.59 39.66 -39.97
CA MET A 116 -24.67 39.52 -40.96
C MET A 116 -25.98 40.11 -40.41
N LEU A 117 -26.35 39.82 -39.14
CA LEU A 117 -27.54 40.36 -38.50
C LEU A 117 -27.47 41.89 -38.39
N TYR A 118 -26.31 42.43 -38.07
CA TYR A 118 -26.09 43.88 -37.99
C TYR A 118 -26.27 44.54 -39.39
N ILE A 119 -25.62 44.03 -40.41
CA ILE A 119 -25.72 44.56 -41.80
C ILE A 119 -27.17 44.48 -42.29
N ARG A 120 -27.85 43.37 -42.02
CA ARG A 120 -29.25 43.19 -42.42
C ARG A 120 -30.17 44.17 -41.68
N GLY A 121 -29.96 44.38 -40.37
CA GLY A 121 -30.73 45.35 -39.58
C GLY A 121 -30.54 46.78 -40.11
N ALA A 122 -29.31 47.18 -40.38
CA ALA A 122 -28.97 48.49 -40.96
C ALA A 122 -29.57 48.68 -42.34
N SER A 123 -29.55 47.67 -43.24
CA SER A 123 -30.13 47.73 -44.57
C SER A 123 -31.67 47.88 -44.57
N LEU A 124 -32.32 47.51 -43.48
CA LEU A 124 -33.76 47.66 -43.27
C LEU A 124 -34.14 48.99 -42.62
N GLY A 125 -33.17 49.87 -42.39
CA GLY A 125 -33.38 51.19 -41.77
C GLY A 125 -33.80 51.18 -40.34
N ARG A 126 -33.49 50.13 -39.58
CA ARG A 126 -33.85 50.00 -38.17
C ARG A 126 -32.94 50.86 -37.28
N ASP A 127 -33.50 51.28 -36.13
CA ASP A 127 -32.72 51.96 -35.14
C ASP A 127 -31.63 51.08 -34.52
N TYR A 128 -30.50 51.69 -34.16
CA TYR A 128 -29.32 51.00 -33.63
C TYR A 128 -29.67 50.13 -32.44
N VAL A 129 -30.48 50.66 -31.49
CA VAL A 129 -30.87 49.92 -30.28
C VAL A 129 -31.70 48.67 -30.62
N GLU A 130 -32.61 48.80 -31.60
CA GLU A 130 -33.42 47.65 -32.06
C GLU A 130 -32.58 46.61 -32.74
N ILE A 131 -31.57 46.97 -33.53
CA ILE A 131 -30.62 46.06 -34.16
C ILE A 131 -29.86 45.28 -33.10
N VAL A 132 -29.31 45.98 -32.11
CA VAL A 132 -28.50 45.34 -31.01
C VAL A 132 -29.36 44.39 -30.23
N LEU A 133 -30.55 44.79 -29.78
CA LEU A 133 -31.44 43.95 -28.95
C LEU A 133 -31.86 42.67 -29.72
N ARG A 134 -32.27 42.81 -30.98
CA ARG A 134 -32.70 41.64 -31.77
C ARG A 134 -31.53 40.71 -32.09
N SER A 135 -30.36 41.30 -32.41
CA SER A 135 -29.17 40.50 -32.69
C SER A 135 -28.68 39.78 -31.45
N ALA A 136 -28.65 40.46 -30.29
CA ALA A 136 -28.27 39.85 -29.02
C ALA A 136 -29.21 38.67 -28.64
N GLY A 137 -30.55 38.88 -28.77
CA GLY A 137 -31.53 37.81 -28.50
C GLY A 137 -31.34 36.61 -29.44
N ALA A 138 -31.10 36.82 -30.72
CA ALA A 138 -30.83 35.74 -31.66
C ALA A 138 -29.52 35.01 -31.38
N LEU A 139 -28.45 35.70 -31.02
CA LEU A 139 -27.14 35.13 -30.69
C LEU A 139 -27.17 34.30 -29.40
N VAL A 140 -27.85 34.81 -28.35
CA VAL A 140 -28.04 34.07 -27.08
C VAL A 140 -28.78 32.75 -27.34
N GLY A 141 -29.84 32.78 -28.14
CA GLY A 141 -30.60 31.56 -28.49
C GLY A 141 -29.81 30.53 -29.30
N MET A 142 -28.66 30.90 -29.88
CA MET A 142 -27.80 29.95 -30.60
C MET A 142 -26.81 29.21 -29.68
N ILE A 143 -26.63 29.67 -28.46
CA ILE A 143 -25.75 29.00 -27.47
C ILE A 143 -26.51 27.82 -26.85
N PRO A 144 -25.98 26.60 -26.95
CA PRO A 144 -26.67 25.39 -26.40
C PRO A 144 -26.51 25.26 -24.92
N GLU A 145 -26.99 26.24 -24.15
CA GLU A 145 -26.88 26.22 -22.66
C GLU A 145 -27.56 25.00 -22.04
N GLY A 146 -28.67 24.54 -22.65
CA GLY A 146 -29.39 23.34 -22.20
C GLY A 146 -28.54 22.05 -22.26
N LEU A 147 -27.57 21.96 -23.20
CA LEU A 147 -26.68 20.80 -23.28
C LEU A 147 -25.71 20.76 -22.10
N ILE A 148 -25.14 21.89 -21.73
CA ILE A 148 -24.21 22.01 -20.59
C ILE A 148 -24.95 21.67 -19.29
N LEU A 149 -26.14 22.25 -19.12
CA LEU A 149 -26.98 22.00 -17.96
C LEU A 149 -27.35 20.50 -17.84
N LEU A 150 -27.79 19.89 -18.93
CA LEU A 150 -28.18 18.48 -18.97
C LEU A 150 -27.02 17.55 -18.58
N VAL A 151 -25.84 17.79 -19.13
CA VAL A 151 -24.62 17.01 -18.81
C VAL A 151 -24.28 17.19 -17.34
N SER A 152 -24.24 18.44 -16.83
CA SER A 152 -23.90 18.73 -15.44
C SER A 152 -24.86 18.06 -14.46
N VAL A 153 -26.18 18.16 -14.73
CA VAL A 153 -27.21 17.51 -13.91
C VAL A 153 -27.07 15.98 -13.96
N SER A 154 -26.84 15.40 -15.13
CA SER A 154 -26.65 13.95 -15.29
C SER A 154 -25.46 13.44 -14.49
N LEU A 155 -24.31 14.14 -14.55
CA LEU A 155 -23.11 13.79 -13.78
C LEU A 155 -23.34 13.96 -12.27
N ALA A 156 -24.05 15.03 -11.86
CA ALA A 156 -24.38 15.23 -10.44
C ALA A 156 -25.28 14.11 -9.91
N VAL A 157 -26.31 13.69 -10.66
CA VAL A 157 -27.17 12.55 -10.30
C VAL A 157 -26.35 11.26 -10.19
N ALA A 158 -25.44 11.03 -11.12
CA ALA A 158 -24.57 9.86 -11.10
C ALA A 158 -23.61 9.88 -9.88
N ALA A 159 -23.01 11.03 -9.56
CA ALA A 159 -22.21 11.22 -8.36
C ALA A 159 -23.01 10.96 -7.09
N MET A 160 -24.26 11.44 -7.00
CA MET A 160 -25.15 11.15 -5.87
C MET A 160 -25.47 9.64 -5.74
N LYS A 161 -25.65 8.92 -6.85
CA LYS A 161 -25.84 7.46 -6.82
C LYS A 161 -24.60 6.74 -6.28
N LEU A 162 -23.40 7.18 -6.65
CA LEU A 162 -22.13 6.64 -6.12
C LEU A 162 -21.97 6.97 -4.64
N ALA A 163 -22.29 8.18 -4.21
CA ALA A 163 -22.27 8.59 -2.80
C ALA A 163 -23.17 7.71 -1.91
N LYS A 164 -24.37 7.33 -2.41
CA LYS A 164 -25.24 6.38 -1.70
C LYS A 164 -24.60 4.99 -1.53
N LYS A 165 -23.67 4.63 -2.41
CA LYS A 165 -22.85 3.40 -2.30
C LYS A 165 -21.55 3.62 -1.51
N LYS A 166 -21.42 4.73 -0.77
CA LYS A 166 -20.23 5.13 0.00
C LYS A 166 -18.98 5.37 -0.87
N VAL A 167 -19.14 5.67 -2.15
CA VAL A 167 -18.06 6.06 -3.06
C VAL A 167 -18.06 7.57 -3.18
N LEU A 168 -16.99 8.22 -2.71
CA LEU A 168 -16.82 9.65 -2.80
C LEU A 168 -16.18 10.03 -4.14
N VAL A 169 -16.85 10.88 -4.91
CA VAL A 169 -16.37 11.39 -6.18
C VAL A 169 -15.78 12.79 -5.95
N GLN A 170 -14.50 12.99 -6.27
CA GLN A 170 -13.83 14.26 -6.11
C GLN A 170 -14.14 15.24 -7.25
N GLU A 171 -14.30 14.74 -8.48
CA GLU A 171 -14.67 15.52 -9.66
C GLU A 171 -15.86 14.87 -10.39
N LEU A 172 -16.81 15.69 -10.87
CA LEU A 172 -17.99 15.18 -11.58
C LEU A 172 -17.62 14.36 -12.82
N TYR A 173 -16.59 14.76 -13.55
CA TYR A 173 -16.15 14.07 -14.77
C TYR A 173 -15.45 12.73 -14.51
N CYS A 174 -15.06 12.43 -13.26
CA CYS A 174 -14.55 11.10 -12.90
C CYS A 174 -15.58 9.99 -13.16
N VAL A 175 -16.86 10.31 -13.09
CA VAL A 175 -17.94 9.35 -13.37
C VAL A 175 -17.90 8.87 -14.82
N GLU A 176 -17.61 9.76 -15.76
CA GLU A 176 -17.40 9.40 -17.16
C GLU A 176 -16.16 8.52 -17.36
N THR A 177 -15.06 8.89 -16.70
CA THR A 177 -13.81 8.14 -16.78
C THR A 177 -14.00 6.74 -16.21
N LEU A 178 -14.70 6.61 -15.08
CA LEU A 178 -15.01 5.33 -14.46
C LEU A 178 -15.84 4.42 -15.39
N ALA A 179 -16.79 5.00 -16.14
CA ALA A 179 -17.61 4.26 -17.10
C ALA A 179 -16.85 3.71 -18.31
N ARG A 180 -15.61 4.17 -18.53
CA ARG A 180 -14.73 3.78 -19.65
C ARG A 180 -13.54 2.93 -19.23
N VAL A 181 -13.55 2.43 -18.01
CA VAL A 181 -12.47 1.56 -17.51
C VAL A 181 -12.56 0.20 -18.20
N ASP A 182 -11.52 -0.17 -18.91
CA ASP A 182 -11.37 -1.48 -19.57
C ASP A 182 -10.48 -2.44 -18.75
N VAL A 183 -9.57 -1.89 -17.95
CA VAL A 183 -8.64 -2.65 -17.12
C VAL A 183 -8.70 -2.15 -15.69
N LEU A 184 -8.91 -3.06 -14.75
CA LEU A 184 -8.98 -2.76 -13.33
C LEU A 184 -7.84 -3.48 -12.60
N CYS A 185 -6.94 -2.70 -12.00
CA CYS A 185 -5.85 -3.22 -11.19
C CYS A 185 -6.18 -3.05 -9.71
N PHE A 186 -6.11 -4.15 -8.97
CA PHE A 186 -6.31 -4.14 -7.52
C PHE A 186 -4.97 -4.37 -6.81
N ASP A 187 -4.77 -3.66 -5.72
CA ASP A 187 -3.76 -4.05 -4.75
C ASP A 187 -4.24 -5.29 -3.99
N LYS A 188 -3.30 -6.17 -3.61
CA LYS A 188 -3.60 -7.40 -2.86
C LYS A 188 -3.89 -7.06 -1.40
N THR A 189 -2.94 -6.41 -0.75
CA THR A 189 -2.92 -6.23 0.71
C THR A 189 -3.85 -5.08 1.14
N GLY A 190 -4.83 -5.37 1.99
CA GLY A 190 -5.79 -4.36 2.46
C GLY A 190 -6.87 -3.97 1.46
N THR A 191 -6.83 -4.47 0.21
CA THR A 191 -7.85 -4.23 -0.83
C THR A 191 -8.59 -5.51 -1.18
N ILE A 192 -7.92 -6.54 -1.70
CA ILE A 192 -8.50 -7.87 -1.96
C ILE A 192 -8.53 -8.68 -0.66
N THR A 193 -7.51 -8.52 0.18
CA THR A 193 -7.39 -9.16 1.49
C THR A 193 -7.63 -8.14 2.60
N THR A 194 -8.03 -8.63 3.77
CA THR A 194 -8.20 -7.79 4.97
C THR A 194 -6.87 -7.47 5.67
N GLY A 195 -5.75 -8.09 5.24
CA GLY A 195 -4.47 -8.05 5.93
C GLY A 195 -4.44 -8.86 7.23
N ASN A 196 -5.55 -9.48 7.63
CA ASN A 196 -5.63 -10.32 8.80
C ASN A 196 -5.35 -11.78 8.43
N MET A 197 -4.61 -12.47 9.28
CA MET A 197 -4.40 -13.91 9.22
C MET A 197 -5.30 -14.59 10.23
N ASN A 198 -5.75 -15.81 9.95
CA ASN A 198 -6.50 -16.65 10.88
C ASN A 198 -5.91 -18.05 10.84
N VAL A 199 -5.89 -18.71 12.00
CA VAL A 199 -5.52 -20.12 12.09
C VAL A 199 -6.69 -20.95 11.57
N VAL A 200 -6.44 -21.80 10.60
CA VAL A 200 -7.44 -22.71 10.01
C VAL A 200 -7.34 -24.08 10.63
N GLU A 201 -6.12 -24.57 10.82
CA GLU A 201 -5.85 -25.89 11.36
C GLU A 201 -4.56 -25.86 12.18
N ILE A 202 -4.53 -26.58 13.29
CA ILE A 202 -3.37 -26.78 14.13
C ILE A 202 -3.49 -28.14 14.84
N ASP A 203 -2.41 -28.91 14.85
CA ASP A 203 -2.37 -30.16 15.59
C ASP A 203 -2.38 -29.90 17.10
N ASP A 204 -3.08 -30.72 17.88
CA ASP A 204 -3.22 -30.55 19.35
C ASP A 204 -1.86 -30.50 20.06
N GLU A 205 -0.90 -31.34 19.68
CA GLU A 205 0.45 -31.35 20.22
C GLU A 205 1.21 -30.05 19.91
N VAL A 206 1.03 -29.52 18.69
CA VAL A 206 1.61 -28.23 18.28
C VAL A 206 0.96 -27.10 19.06
N ALA A 207 -0.35 -27.12 19.24
CA ALA A 207 -1.07 -26.08 19.98
C ALA A 207 -0.55 -25.92 21.41
N GLU A 208 -0.35 -27.05 22.13
CA GLU A 208 0.19 -27.06 23.50
C GLU A 208 1.60 -26.45 23.56
N LYS A 209 2.51 -26.92 22.70
CA LYS A 209 3.90 -26.44 22.67
C LYS A 209 4.02 -25.01 22.17
N LEU A 210 3.26 -24.67 21.13
CA LEU A 210 3.28 -23.33 20.53
C LEU A 210 2.68 -22.26 21.46
N SER A 211 1.71 -22.63 22.31
CA SER A 211 1.20 -21.76 23.37
C SER A 211 2.32 -21.26 24.29
N SER A 212 3.16 -22.18 24.80
CA SER A 212 4.31 -21.83 25.62
C SER A 212 5.39 -21.09 24.80
N TYR A 213 5.64 -21.51 23.57
CA TYR A 213 6.61 -20.88 22.68
C TYR A 213 6.31 -19.40 22.43
N LEU A 214 5.09 -19.08 22.02
CA LEU A 214 4.67 -17.72 21.66
C LEU A 214 4.64 -16.75 22.84
N ALA A 215 4.51 -17.28 24.08
CA ALA A 215 4.52 -16.45 25.28
C ALA A 215 5.86 -15.71 25.53
N TYR A 216 6.94 -16.15 24.87
CA TYR A 216 8.27 -15.53 24.99
C TYR A 216 8.58 -14.50 23.93
N PHE A 217 7.79 -14.45 22.84
CA PHE A 217 7.99 -13.50 21.76
C PHE A 217 6.99 -12.33 21.83
N ASN A 218 7.50 -11.12 21.69
CA ASN A 218 6.68 -9.90 21.62
C ASN A 218 6.41 -9.46 20.17
N ASP A 219 6.58 -10.37 19.20
CA ASP A 219 6.34 -10.05 17.80
C ASP A 219 4.88 -9.70 17.56
N GLU A 220 4.64 -8.59 16.85
CA GLU A 220 3.32 -8.09 16.49
C GLU A 220 2.97 -8.27 15.00
N ASN A 221 3.70 -9.15 14.29
CA ASN A 221 3.36 -9.44 12.90
C ASN A 221 2.00 -10.17 12.78
N ALA A 222 1.42 -10.15 11.58
CA ALA A 222 0.08 -10.70 11.33
C ALA A 222 -0.05 -12.17 11.75
N THR A 223 0.99 -12.98 11.54
CA THR A 223 1.04 -14.40 11.90
C THR A 223 1.05 -14.58 13.42
N SER A 224 1.94 -13.89 14.12
CA SER A 224 2.00 -13.94 15.59
C SER A 224 0.70 -13.50 16.25
N ARG A 225 0.07 -12.44 15.74
CA ARG A 225 -1.24 -11.98 16.22
C ARG A 225 -2.32 -13.03 16.02
N ALA A 226 -2.38 -13.66 14.86
CA ALA A 226 -3.36 -14.71 14.57
C ALA A 226 -3.21 -15.90 15.54
N LEU A 227 -1.98 -16.35 15.74
CA LEU A 227 -1.66 -17.46 16.64
C LEU A 227 -1.97 -17.11 18.11
N LYS A 228 -1.58 -15.92 18.58
CA LYS A 228 -1.86 -15.46 19.97
C LYS A 228 -3.35 -15.24 20.22
N ASN A 229 -4.13 -14.89 19.20
CA ASN A 229 -5.59 -14.78 19.31
C ASN A 229 -6.27 -16.16 19.37
N TYR A 230 -5.66 -17.17 18.77
CA TYR A 230 -6.19 -18.54 18.73
C TYR A 230 -5.78 -19.34 19.96
N LEU A 231 -4.55 -19.16 20.45
CA LEU A 231 -3.96 -19.89 21.57
C LEU A 231 -3.91 -19.04 22.84
N THR A 232 -4.13 -19.68 23.99
CA THR A 232 -3.86 -19.06 25.29
C THR A 232 -2.37 -19.18 25.60
N CYS A 233 -1.62 -18.07 25.50
CA CYS A 233 -0.17 -18.11 25.65
C CYS A 233 0.26 -18.00 27.13
N GLU A 234 0.94 -19.02 27.66
CA GLU A 234 1.44 -19.07 29.04
C GLU A 234 2.92 -19.49 29.07
N LYS A 235 3.76 -18.78 29.85
CA LYS A 235 5.17 -19.11 30.02
C LYS A 235 5.32 -20.34 30.92
N GLN A 236 5.68 -21.47 30.35
CA GLN A 236 5.84 -22.74 31.04
C GLN A 236 7.27 -23.29 31.01
N TRP A 237 8.16 -22.70 30.18
CA TRP A 237 9.50 -23.22 29.94
C TRP A 237 10.58 -22.41 30.64
N ASP A 238 11.63 -23.08 31.11
CA ASP A 238 12.89 -22.44 31.52
C ASP A 238 13.78 -22.30 30.29
N ILE A 239 13.93 -21.08 29.83
CA ILE A 239 14.68 -20.77 28.60
C ILE A 239 16.12 -20.36 28.91
N GLU A 240 17.07 -20.76 28.06
CA GLU A 240 18.45 -20.34 28.06
C GLU A 240 18.67 -19.19 27.09
N GLU A 241 18.18 -19.34 25.84
CA GLU A 241 18.38 -18.38 24.76
C GLU A 241 17.11 -18.29 23.91
N LEU A 242 16.90 -17.12 23.33
CA LEU A 242 15.78 -16.83 22.46
C LEU A 242 16.31 -16.18 21.18
N GLY A 243 16.01 -16.79 20.02
CA GLY A 243 16.28 -16.24 18.71
C GLY A 243 14.99 -15.74 18.06
N ALA A 244 14.86 -14.42 17.91
CA ALA A 244 13.72 -13.81 17.24
C ALA A 244 13.62 -14.27 15.78
N PHE A 245 12.42 -14.17 15.19
CA PHE A 245 12.21 -14.46 13.79
C PHE A 245 13.11 -13.57 12.93
N SER A 246 13.78 -14.17 11.96
CA SER A 246 14.58 -13.47 10.97
C SER A 246 14.04 -13.73 9.56
N SER A 247 13.83 -12.68 8.80
CA SER A 247 13.41 -12.77 7.39
C SER A 247 14.43 -13.49 6.50
N LYS A 248 15.69 -13.53 6.92
CA LYS A 248 16.77 -14.27 6.26
C LYS A 248 16.65 -15.77 6.52
N ASN A 249 16.44 -16.15 7.79
CA ASN A 249 16.41 -17.55 8.22
C ASN A 249 15.01 -18.16 8.08
N LYS A 250 13.95 -17.33 8.09
CA LYS A 250 12.54 -17.72 8.01
C LYS A 250 12.06 -18.62 9.16
N TYR A 251 12.79 -18.60 10.29
CA TYR A 251 12.43 -19.25 11.54
C TYR A 251 12.84 -18.41 12.74
N SER A 252 12.24 -18.71 13.89
CA SER A 252 12.66 -18.31 15.24
C SER A 252 12.99 -19.56 16.06
N PHE A 253 13.70 -19.44 17.17
CA PHE A 253 14.02 -20.59 18.05
C PHE A 253 13.97 -20.23 19.54
N ILE A 254 13.74 -21.24 20.35
CA ILE A 254 13.88 -21.17 21.80
C ILE A 254 14.72 -22.34 22.27
N LYS A 255 15.83 -22.04 22.94
CA LYS A 255 16.71 -22.99 23.58
C LYS A 255 16.34 -23.15 25.03
N LEU A 256 16.12 -24.38 25.46
CA LEU A 256 15.72 -24.72 26.82
C LEU A 256 16.94 -24.97 27.74
N LYS A 257 16.88 -24.54 29.00
CA LYS A 257 17.92 -24.80 29.99
C LYS A 257 18.16 -26.29 30.25
N ASN A 258 17.10 -27.09 30.12
CA ASN A 258 17.17 -28.53 30.35
C ASN A 258 17.66 -29.33 29.13
N GLY A 259 18.18 -28.65 28.12
CA GLY A 259 18.60 -29.19 26.86
C GLY A 259 17.51 -29.19 25.79
N GLY A 260 17.93 -29.16 24.51
CA GLY A 260 17.06 -29.13 23.36
C GLY A 260 16.62 -27.73 22.94
N THR A 261 16.22 -27.65 21.67
CA THR A 261 15.81 -26.39 21.05
C THR A 261 14.55 -26.59 20.21
N TYR A 262 13.57 -25.72 20.39
CA TYR A 262 12.41 -25.62 19.52
C TYR A 262 12.65 -24.59 18.43
N PHE A 263 12.26 -24.92 17.19
CA PHE A 263 12.30 -24.05 16.03
C PHE A 263 10.88 -23.90 15.49
N PHE A 264 10.49 -22.65 15.15
CA PHE A 264 9.20 -22.38 14.56
C PHE A 264 9.38 -21.47 13.32
N GLY A 265 8.86 -21.90 12.18
CA GLY A 265 9.01 -21.16 10.93
C GLY A 265 8.49 -21.89 9.71
N ALA A 266 8.92 -21.41 8.53
CA ALA A 266 8.55 -22.02 7.27
C ALA A 266 9.21 -23.42 7.13
N TYR A 267 8.43 -24.42 6.83
CA TYR A 267 8.87 -25.83 6.77
C TYR A 267 10.06 -26.07 5.82
N GLU A 268 10.15 -25.30 4.73
CA GLU A 268 11.26 -25.40 3.75
C GLU A 268 12.60 -25.03 4.38
N PHE A 269 12.59 -24.08 5.31
CA PHE A 269 13.80 -23.58 5.99
C PHE A 269 14.17 -24.43 7.22
N LEU A 270 13.25 -25.29 7.67
CA LEU A 270 13.49 -26.25 8.71
C LEU A 270 13.92 -27.62 8.15
N GLY A 271 14.09 -27.76 6.82
CA GLY A 271 14.61 -28.98 6.21
C GLY A 271 13.60 -30.10 5.99
N PHE A 272 12.30 -29.83 6.09
CA PHE A 272 11.24 -30.84 5.93
C PHE A 272 10.59 -30.86 4.55
N SER A 273 11.20 -30.24 3.54
CA SER A 273 10.61 -30.11 2.19
C SER A 273 10.25 -31.46 1.54
N ASP A 274 11.04 -32.49 1.81
CA ASP A 274 10.87 -33.84 1.23
C ASP A 274 9.88 -34.73 2.03
N GLU A 275 9.51 -34.31 3.23
CA GLU A 275 8.64 -35.05 4.14
C GLU A 275 7.21 -34.52 4.20
N MET A 276 6.92 -33.47 3.40
CA MET A 276 5.62 -32.83 3.44
C MET A 276 4.53 -33.69 2.84
N ASP A 277 3.46 -33.92 3.59
CA ASP A 277 2.28 -34.63 3.09
C ASP A 277 1.65 -33.86 1.93
N LYS A 278 1.16 -34.59 0.94
CA LYS A 278 0.42 -34.06 -0.23
C LYS A 278 -0.75 -33.17 0.17
N TYR A 279 -1.32 -33.38 1.35
CA TYR A 279 -2.39 -32.55 1.89
C TYR A 279 -1.91 -31.10 2.07
N TYR A 280 -0.79 -30.89 2.76
CA TYR A 280 -0.24 -29.54 3.00
C TYR A 280 0.29 -28.91 1.70
N GLU A 281 0.83 -29.70 0.77
CA GLU A 281 1.20 -29.18 -0.56
C GLU A 281 0.00 -28.63 -1.33
N ASN A 282 -1.16 -29.26 -1.21
CA ASN A 282 -2.38 -28.77 -1.85
C ASN A 282 -2.88 -27.49 -1.20
N LEU A 283 -2.90 -27.40 0.15
CA LEU A 283 -3.24 -26.18 0.87
C LEU A 283 -2.33 -25.02 0.48
N LYS A 284 -1.03 -25.26 0.33
CA LYS A 284 -0.10 -24.25 -0.16
C LYS A 284 -0.45 -23.76 -1.56
N LYS A 285 -0.85 -24.65 -2.48
CA LYS A 285 -1.31 -24.26 -3.84
C LYS A 285 -2.60 -23.45 -3.81
N GLU A 286 -3.44 -23.65 -2.79
CA GLU A 286 -4.65 -22.85 -2.54
C GLU A 286 -4.37 -21.51 -1.88
N GLY A 287 -3.11 -21.22 -1.51
CA GLY A 287 -2.69 -19.94 -0.96
C GLY A 287 -2.58 -19.89 0.56
N TYR A 288 -2.73 -21.02 1.25
CA TYR A 288 -2.53 -21.10 2.69
C TYR A 288 -1.06 -21.01 3.06
N ARG A 289 -0.78 -20.37 4.21
CA ARG A 289 0.57 -20.32 4.79
C ARG A 289 0.73 -21.48 5.77
N ILE A 290 1.75 -22.30 5.55
CA ILE A 290 2.04 -23.45 6.39
C ILE A 290 3.32 -23.17 7.18
N LEU A 291 3.22 -23.26 8.49
CA LEU A 291 4.34 -23.14 9.43
C LEU A 291 4.51 -24.44 10.17
N SER A 292 5.74 -24.73 10.58
CA SER A 292 6.08 -25.96 11.27
C SER A 292 6.76 -25.65 12.59
N LEU A 293 6.43 -26.46 13.59
CA LEU A 293 7.15 -26.53 14.86
C LEU A 293 8.02 -27.79 14.84
N ALA A 294 9.30 -27.63 15.11
CA ALA A 294 10.26 -28.70 15.17
C ALA A 294 11.06 -28.65 16.47
N TYR A 295 11.56 -29.78 16.90
CA TYR A 295 12.35 -29.93 18.12
C TYR A 295 13.62 -30.74 17.85
N THR A 296 14.73 -30.35 18.46
CA THR A 296 15.97 -31.12 18.51
C THR A 296 16.46 -31.25 19.96
N GLU A 297 17.06 -32.37 20.27
CA GLU A 297 17.73 -32.61 21.56
C GLU A 297 19.05 -31.83 21.67
N ASP A 298 19.58 -31.39 20.53
CA ASP A 298 20.80 -30.63 20.47
C ASP A 298 20.57 -29.17 20.94
N SER A 299 21.49 -28.68 21.76
CA SER A 299 21.50 -27.28 22.19
C SER A 299 22.16 -26.43 21.11
N THR A 300 21.43 -26.15 19.99
CA THR A 300 21.95 -25.47 18.80
C THR A 300 21.03 -24.34 18.37
N ASN A 301 21.61 -23.34 17.69
CA ASN A 301 20.88 -22.22 17.07
C ASN A 301 20.65 -22.46 15.58
N ILE A 302 21.09 -23.59 15.05
CA ILE A 302 20.96 -23.98 13.64
C ILE A 302 20.04 -25.19 13.56
N PRO A 303 19.07 -25.22 12.62
CA PRO A 303 18.12 -26.30 12.47
C PRO A 303 18.81 -27.56 11.90
N THR A 304 19.29 -28.42 12.80
CA THR A 304 19.95 -29.71 12.46
C THR A 304 19.36 -30.84 13.31
N ASN A 305 19.25 -32.02 12.75
CA ASN A 305 18.76 -33.24 13.43
C ASN A 305 17.43 -33.05 14.14
N MET A 306 16.50 -32.33 13.51
CA MET A 306 15.21 -32.01 14.10
C MET A 306 14.17 -33.11 13.89
N LYS A 307 13.27 -33.23 14.84
CA LYS A 307 12.02 -33.99 14.70
C LYS A 307 10.88 -32.98 14.50
N LEU A 308 10.08 -33.24 13.49
CA LEU A 308 8.86 -32.45 13.27
C LEU A 308 7.88 -32.75 14.42
N VAL A 309 7.37 -31.70 15.05
CA VAL A 309 6.27 -31.81 16.03
C VAL A 309 4.93 -31.75 15.31
N GLY A 310 4.80 -30.87 14.32
CA GLY A 310 3.64 -30.77 13.45
C GLY A 310 3.53 -29.39 12.76
N HIS A 311 2.36 -29.14 12.20
CA HIS A 311 2.11 -27.99 11.36
C HIS A 311 1.01 -27.08 11.90
N VAL A 312 1.02 -25.84 11.40
CA VAL A 312 -0.04 -24.83 11.56
C VAL A 312 -0.38 -24.27 10.19
N VAL A 313 -1.65 -24.18 9.89
CA VAL A 313 -2.19 -23.63 8.63
C VAL A 313 -2.98 -22.36 8.90
#